data_2ef032ef0cbbba6f6aa1b4312713065c
#
_entry.id   2ef032ef0cbbba6f6aa1b4312713065c
#
_cell.length_a   1.000
_cell.length_b   1.000
_cell.length_c   1.000
_cell.angle_alpha   90.00
_cell.angle_beta   90.00
_cell.angle_gamma   90.00
#
_symmetry.space_group_name_H-M   'P 1'
#
loop_
_entity.id
_entity.type
_entity.pdbx_description
1 polymer ?
#
loop_
_entity_poly.entity_id
_entity_poly.type
_entity_poly.pdbx_seq_one_letter_code
_entity_poly.pdbx_strand_id
1 'polypeptide(L)'
;MKSLVGGVVLWGLFLGWNSASAAADNAVECNSAGARLVEQGKLEAAIAQFQKAISLDAKYFPARLNLAYAYEKMNQTEEAIEAYRAAIDAQPRNFFAHNNLGVLYDKKGLYDSAITEFKTALQIESGNSMARKNLEIAEKNKGAIEKRAARIESAEKEARAKPNDPRVSYNVARTYAFYGQKESAFEWLNKARKQGYKDLEYLKIDPAFESLRNDPDFERLANP
;
A
#
# COMPACT_ATOMS: atom_id res chain seq x y z
N MET A 1 50.90 9.40 50.98
CA MET A 1 50.32 9.67 49.67
C MET A 1 49.96 8.40 48.98
N LYS A 2 48.71 7.96 49.10
CA LYS A 2 48.14 6.85 48.33
C LYS A 2 46.84 7.29 47.68
N SER A 3 46.77 7.11 46.40
CA SER A 3 45.93 7.69 45.38
C SER A 3 44.42 7.47 45.59
N LEU A 4 43.71 8.55 45.64
CA LEU A 4 42.27 8.72 45.46
C LEU A 4 41.97 8.87 43.96
N VAL A 5 42.12 7.80 43.17
CA VAL A 5 41.78 7.88 41.71
C VAL A 5 40.81 6.72 41.28
N GLY A 6 40.52 5.77 42.18
CA GLY A 6 39.71 4.58 41.83
C GLY A 6 38.20 4.69 42.04
N GLY A 7 37.69 5.73 42.74
CA GLY A 7 36.29 5.74 43.16
C GLY A 7 35.28 6.45 42.23
N VAL A 8 35.74 7.32 41.36
CA VAL A 8 34.83 8.19 40.57
C VAL A 8 34.34 7.51 39.29
N VAL A 9 35.14 6.59 38.74
CA VAL A 9 34.76 5.90 37.46
C VAL A 9 33.69 4.82 37.66
N LEU A 10 33.68 4.15 38.83
CA LEU A 10 32.68 3.12 39.15
C LEU A 10 31.29 3.71 39.46
N TRP A 11 31.22 4.90 40.03
CA TRP A 11 29.93 5.57 40.29
C TRP A 11 29.26 6.09 39.02
N GLY A 12 30.02 6.60 38.08
CA GLY A 12 29.49 7.05 36.79
C GLY A 12 28.89 5.92 35.91
N LEU A 13 29.55 4.76 35.91
CA LEU A 13 29.07 3.57 35.21
C LEU A 13 27.83 2.95 35.89
N PHE A 14 27.75 2.97 37.21
CA PHE A 14 26.62 2.44 37.95
C PHE A 14 25.37 3.33 37.87
N LEU A 15 25.53 4.65 37.87
CA LEU A 15 24.44 5.62 37.63
C LEU A 15 23.94 5.56 36.17
N GLY A 16 24.84 5.38 35.20
CA GLY A 16 24.46 5.22 33.80
C GLY A 16 23.70 3.93 33.52
N TRP A 17 24.06 2.85 34.17
CA TRP A 17 23.36 1.55 34.05
C TRP A 17 21.98 1.58 34.69
N ASN A 18 21.86 2.15 35.90
CA ASN A 18 20.54 2.29 36.55
C ASN A 18 19.61 3.24 35.78
N SER A 19 20.12 4.32 35.19
CA SER A 19 19.30 5.22 34.42
C SER A 19 18.84 4.60 33.07
N ALA A 20 19.69 3.83 32.42
CA ALA A 20 19.34 3.12 31.20
C ALA A 20 18.30 1.99 31.46
N SER A 21 18.44 1.25 32.58
CA SER A 21 17.45 0.27 33.00
C SER A 21 16.10 0.91 33.32
N ALA A 22 16.09 1.99 34.10
CA ALA A 22 14.87 2.73 34.41
C ALA A 22 14.19 3.33 33.17
N ALA A 23 14.96 3.81 32.20
CA ALA A 23 14.41 4.30 30.92
C ALA A 23 13.78 3.17 30.10
N ALA A 24 14.42 2.01 30.05
CA ALA A 24 13.89 0.83 29.37
C ALA A 24 12.60 0.33 30.04
N ASP A 25 12.55 0.27 31.37
CA ASP A 25 11.35 -0.11 32.13
C ASP A 25 10.20 0.87 31.86
N ASN A 26 10.47 2.17 31.83
CA ASN A 26 9.50 3.20 31.49
C ASN A 26 9.03 3.11 30.01
N ALA A 27 9.89 2.69 29.07
CA ALA A 27 9.50 2.46 27.69
C ALA A 27 8.50 1.31 27.56
N VAL A 28 8.73 0.21 28.29
CA VAL A 28 7.81 -0.93 28.37
C VAL A 28 6.45 -0.53 28.94
N GLU A 29 6.45 0.28 30.01
CA GLU A 29 5.21 0.79 30.63
C GLU A 29 4.41 1.69 29.67
N CYS A 30 5.07 2.62 28.98
CA CYS A 30 4.43 3.47 27.97
C CYS A 30 3.85 2.64 26.82
N ASN A 31 4.60 1.67 26.31
CA ASN A 31 4.11 0.77 25.26
C ASN A 31 2.87 -0.02 25.74
N SER A 32 2.89 -0.55 26.96
CA SER A 32 1.77 -1.29 27.54
C SER A 32 0.53 -0.40 27.74
N ALA A 33 0.75 0.87 28.14
CA ALA A 33 -0.32 1.85 28.23
C ALA A 33 -0.91 2.17 26.84
N GLY A 34 -0.07 2.35 25.83
CA GLY A 34 -0.49 2.53 24.44
C GLY A 34 -1.30 1.36 23.91
N ALA A 35 -0.88 0.11 24.18
CA ALA A 35 -1.62 -1.08 23.75
C ALA A 35 -3.04 -1.13 24.36
N ARG A 36 -3.18 -0.84 25.67
CA ARG A 36 -4.50 -0.72 26.30
C ARG A 36 -5.37 0.38 25.71
N LEU A 37 -4.78 1.50 25.29
CA LEU A 37 -5.50 2.58 24.62
C LEU A 37 -5.98 2.18 23.22
N VAL A 38 -5.22 1.38 22.49
CA VAL A 38 -5.66 0.79 21.21
C VAL A 38 -6.89 -0.10 21.43
N GLU A 39 -6.88 -0.97 22.44
CA GLU A 39 -8.03 -1.83 22.80
C GLU A 39 -9.29 -1.01 23.15
N GLN A 40 -9.11 0.20 23.72
CA GLN A 40 -10.19 1.13 24.02
C GLN A 40 -10.61 2.00 22.82
N GLY A 41 -9.96 1.86 21.66
CA GLY A 41 -10.21 2.68 20.48
C GLY A 41 -9.66 4.11 20.57
N LYS A 42 -8.85 4.44 21.58
CA LYS A 42 -8.26 5.78 21.82
C LYS A 42 -6.92 5.88 21.08
N LEU A 43 -6.99 5.89 19.75
CA LEU A 43 -5.80 5.71 18.90
C LEU A 43 -4.81 6.87 19.00
N GLU A 44 -5.25 8.13 19.07
CA GLU A 44 -4.37 9.30 19.21
C GLU A 44 -3.58 9.26 20.53
N ALA A 45 -4.25 8.89 21.63
CA ALA A 45 -3.60 8.74 22.91
C ALA A 45 -2.62 7.55 22.93
N ALA A 46 -2.93 6.46 22.21
CA ALA A 46 -2.04 5.34 22.03
C ALA A 46 -0.77 5.73 21.28
N ILE A 47 -0.89 6.47 20.18
CA ILE A 47 0.22 7.01 19.39
C ILE A 47 1.16 7.83 20.28
N ALA A 48 0.61 8.74 21.11
CA ALA A 48 1.41 9.53 22.04
C ALA A 48 2.21 8.66 23.03
N GLN A 49 1.61 7.57 23.54
CA GLN A 49 2.29 6.64 24.41
C GLN A 49 3.39 5.84 23.69
N PHE A 50 3.15 5.36 22.47
CA PHE A 50 4.17 4.67 21.68
C PHE A 50 5.32 5.60 21.30
N GLN A 51 5.06 6.84 20.93
CA GLN A 51 6.10 7.86 20.68
C GLN A 51 6.93 8.15 21.92
N LYS A 52 6.29 8.23 23.09
CA LYS A 52 6.98 8.37 24.37
C LYS A 52 7.86 7.16 24.66
N ALA A 53 7.38 5.94 24.45
CA ALA A 53 8.17 4.73 24.60
C ALA A 53 9.42 4.75 23.69
N ILE A 54 9.28 5.17 22.42
CA ILE A 54 10.38 5.28 21.46
C ILE A 54 11.38 6.39 21.87
N SER A 55 10.90 7.48 22.48
CA SER A 55 11.79 8.54 22.98
C SER A 55 12.61 8.11 24.18
N LEU A 56 12.08 7.20 25.02
CA LEU A 56 12.76 6.63 26.16
C LEU A 56 13.77 5.54 25.77
N ASP A 57 13.41 4.70 24.81
CA ASP A 57 14.29 3.70 24.20
C ASP A 57 14.09 3.67 22.68
N ALA A 58 15.00 4.31 21.97
CA ALA A 58 14.96 4.38 20.51
C ALA A 58 15.11 3.00 19.81
N LYS A 59 15.58 1.98 20.50
CA LYS A 59 15.72 0.61 19.97
C LYS A 59 14.54 -0.29 20.37
N TYR A 60 13.59 0.21 21.15
CA TYR A 60 12.47 -0.58 21.62
C TYR A 60 11.49 -0.89 20.48
N PHE A 61 11.76 -1.97 19.78
CA PHE A 61 11.03 -2.43 18.61
C PHE A 61 9.50 -2.57 18.82
N PRO A 62 8.98 -3.12 19.96
CA PRO A 62 7.54 -3.30 20.14
C PRO A 62 6.75 -1.99 20.02
N ALA A 63 7.29 -0.87 20.54
CA ALA A 63 6.62 0.42 20.42
C ALA A 63 6.57 0.94 18.98
N ARG A 64 7.63 0.69 18.18
CA ARG A 64 7.63 1.06 16.75
C ARG A 64 6.59 0.28 15.95
N LEU A 65 6.49 -1.03 16.20
CA LEU A 65 5.51 -1.89 15.55
C LEU A 65 4.07 -1.48 15.93
N ASN A 66 3.84 -1.22 17.23
CA ASN A 66 2.54 -0.80 17.73
C ASN A 66 2.14 0.59 17.24
N LEU A 67 3.10 1.52 17.08
CA LEU A 67 2.90 2.83 16.48
C LEU A 67 2.42 2.70 15.03
N ALA A 68 3.10 1.86 14.24
CA ALA A 68 2.72 1.58 12.87
C ALA A 68 1.29 1.02 12.78
N TYR A 69 0.97 0.07 13.63
CA TYR A 69 -0.38 -0.50 13.72
C TYR A 69 -1.45 0.53 14.13
N ALA A 70 -1.13 1.44 15.05
CA ALA A 70 -2.05 2.51 15.46
C ALA A 70 -2.34 3.48 14.29
N TYR A 71 -1.32 3.88 13.53
CA TYR A 71 -1.50 4.69 12.31
C TYR A 71 -2.33 3.94 11.26
N GLU A 72 -2.09 2.64 11.05
CA GLU A 72 -2.91 1.83 10.14
C GLU A 72 -4.38 1.82 10.56
N LYS A 73 -4.68 1.67 11.86
CA LYS A 73 -6.05 1.71 12.40
C LYS A 73 -6.73 3.07 12.22
N MET A 74 -5.97 4.15 12.16
CA MET A 74 -6.46 5.49 11.85
C MET A 74 -6.58 5.77 10.34
N ASN A 75 -6.28 4.79 9.48
CA ASN A 75 -6.17 4.95 8.03
C ASN A 75 -5.13 6.00 7.59
N GLN A 76 -4.15 6.31 8.44
CA GLN A 76 -3.00 7.14 8.14
C GLN A 76 -1.94 6.29 7.45
N THR A 77 -2.16 6.01 6.17
CA THR A 77 -1.41 4.98 5.43
C THR A 77 0.05 5.35 5.26
N GLU A 78 0.37 6.60 4.99
CA GLU A 78 1.73 7.09 4.79
C GLU A 78 2.54 6.98 6.09
N GLU A 79 1.98 7.46 7.20
CA GLU A 79 2.59 7.39 8.52
C GLU A 79 2.78 5.94 8.97
N ALA A 80 1.82 5.06 8.66
CA ALA A 80 1.93 3.64 8.95
C ALA A 80 3.08 2.98 8.17
N ILE A 81 3.25 3.30 6.88
CA ILE A 81 4.36 2.81 6.04
C ILE A 81 5.69 3.24 6.63
N GLU A 82 5.85 4.53 6.96
CA GLU A 82 7.08 5.05 7.55
C GLU A 82 7.40 4.38 8.90
N ALA A 83 6.39 4.20 9.74
CA ALA A 83 6.54 3.56 11.04
C ALA A 83 6.88 2.06 10.92
N TYR A 84 6.28 1.30 9.96
CA TYR A 84 6.68 -0.08 9.71
C TYR A 84 8.10 -0.18 9.16
N ARG A 85 8.53 0.72 8.26
CA ARG A 85 9.93 0.78 7.80
C ARG A 85 10.88 1.02 8.96
N ALA A 86 10.57 2.00 9.83
CA ALA A 86 11.39 2.25 11.03
C ALA A 86 11.40 1.06 12.01
N ALA A 87 10.33 0.26 12.06
CA ALA A 87 10.31 -0.99 12.81
C ALA A 87 11.22 -2.06 12.17
N ILE A 88 11.21 -2.18 10.83
CA ILE A 88 12.09 -3.08 10.08
C ILE A 88 13.55 -2.69 10.28
N ASP A 89 13.89 -1.40 10.22
CA ASP A 89 15.25 -0.91 10.47
C ASP A 89 15.76 -1.29 11.87
N ALA A 90 14.86 -1.27 12.87
CA ALA A 90 15.19 -1.68 14.24
C ALA A 90 15.28 -3.20 14.39
N GLN A 91 14.45 -3.96 13.67
CA GLN A 91 14.44 -5.43 13.70
C GLN A 91 14.16 -6.01 12.29
N PRO A 92 15.18 -6.18 11.45
CA PRO A 92 15.03 -6.59 10.05
C PRO A 92 14.43 -7.99 9.83
N ARG A 93 14.41 -8.83 10.85
CA ARG A 93 13.83 -10.18 10.78
C ARG A 93 12.52 -10.29 11.56
N ASN A 94 11.67 -9.27 11.46
CA ASN A 94 10.36 -9.33 12.07
C ASN A 94 9.28 -9.62 11.02
N PHE A 95 8.67 -10.79 11.13
CA PHE A 95 7.60 -11.25 10.25
C PHE A 95 6.44 -10.24 10.14
N PHE A 96 5.94 -9.75 11.29
CA PHE A 96 4.75 -8.89 11.33
C PHE A 96 5.00 -7.54 10.65
N ALA A 97 6.19 -6.95 10.83
CA ALA A 97 6.53 -5.68 10.21
C ALA A 97 6.53 -5.80 8.67
N HIS A 98 7.19 -6.84 8.12
CA HIS A 98 7.20 -7.09 6.68
C HIS A 98 5.82 -7.44 6.14
N ASN A 99 5.09 -8.35 6.78
CA ASN A 99 3.75 -8.72 6.31
C ASN A 99 2.78 -7.51 6.28
N ASN A 100 2.78 -6.69 7.34
CA ASN A 100 1.87 -5.56 7.42
C ASN A 100 2.26 -4.43 6.46
N LEU A 101 3.56 -4.16 6.28
CA LEU A 101 4.05 -3.25 5.24
C LEU A 101 3.63 -3.72 3.84
N GLY A 102 3.75 -5.03 3.57
CA GLY A 102 3.27 -5.62 2.33
C GLY A 102 1.77 -5.40 2.11
N VAL A 103 0.94 -5.54 3.14
CA VAL A 103 -0.51 -5.27 3.07
C VAL A 103 -0.80 -3.80 2.73
N LEU A 104 -0.05 -2.86 3.30
CA LEU A 104 -0.21 -1.43 2.98
C LEU A 104 0.20 -1.12 1.54
N TYR A 105 1.28 -1.73 1.04
CA TYR A 105 1.68 -1.59 -0.35
C TYR A 105 0.65 -2.18 -1.32
N ASP A 106 0.07 -3.37 -1.02
CA ASP A 106 -1.00 -3.96 -1.84
C ASP A 106 -2.23 -3.05 -1.91
N LYS A 107 -2.67 -2.50 -0.76
CA LYS A 107 -3.77 -1.51 -0.70
C LYS A 107 -3.50 -0.25 -1.55
N LYS A 108 -2.25 0.17 -1.67
CA LYS A 108 -1.83 1.30 -2.53
C LYS A 108 -1.63 0.92 -4.00
N GLY A 109 -1.80 -0.34 -4.37
CA GLY A 109 -1.52 -0.83 -5.72
C GLY A 109 -0.02 -0.95 -6.05
N LEU A 110 0.86 -0.85 -5.07
CA LEU A 110 2.31 -1.00 -5.20
C LEU A 110 2.68 -2.49 -5.10
N TYR A 111 2.18 -3.28 -6.05
CA TYR A 111 2.22 -4.75 -5.97
C TYR A 111 3.63 -5.31 -5.94
N ASP A 112 4.60 -4.75 -6.66
CA ASP A 112 5.99 -5.22 -6.62
C ASP A 112 6.62 -5.08 -5.24
N SER A 113 6.35 -3.95 -4.58
CA SER A 113 6.79 -3.72 -3.20
C SER A 113 6.09 -4.67 -2.23
N ALA A 114 4.77 -4.86 -2.38
CA ALA A 114 3.99 -5.79 -1.57
C ALA A 114 4.52 -7.23 -1.68
N ILE A 115 4.76 -7.71 -2.90
CA ILE A 115 5.31 -9.04 -3.19
C ILE A 115 6.69 -9.21 -2.54
N THR A 116 7.54 -8.18 -2.59
CA THR A 116 8.87 -8.21 -1.98
C THR A 116 8.77 -8.37 -0.47
N GLU A 117 7.90 -7.61 0.18
CA GLU A 117 7.70 -7.66 1.62
C GLU A 117 7.09 -8.99 2.07
N PHE A 118 6.09 -9.53 1.35
CA PHE A 118 5.51 -10.85 1.66
C PHE A 118 6.53 -11.99 1.46
N LYS A 119 7.37 -11.93 0.43
CA LYS A 119 8.45 -12.91 0.23
C LYS A 119 9.47 -12.84 1.36
N THR A 120 9.84 -11.65 1.83
CA THR A 120 10.70 -11.47 3.00
C THR A 120 10.06 -12.03 4.27
N ALA A 121 8.78 -11.76 4.50
CA ALA A 121 8.04 -12.34 5.61
C ALA A 121 8.07 -13.89 5.57
N LEU A 122 7.87 -14.50 4.39
CA LEU A 122 7.95 -15.95 4.20
C LEU A 122 9.37 -16.53 4.32
N GLN A 123 10.41 -15.75 4.06
CA GLN A 123 11.80 -16.16 4.37
C GLN A 123 12.04 -16.22 5.88
N ILE A 124 11.34 -15.39 6.65
CA ILE A 124 11.41 -15.38 8.12
C ILE A 124 10.58 -16.52 8.69
N GLU A 125 9.33 -16.67 8.22
CA GLU A 125 8.38 -17.70 8.64
C GLU A 125 7.79 -18.44 7.42
N SER A 126 8.50 -19.42 6.90
CA SER A 126 8.14 -20.13 5.65
C SER A 126 6.77 -20.85 5.69
N GLY A 127 6.33 -21.25 6.87
CA GLY A 127 5.04 -21.93 7.10
C GLY A 127 3.83 -21.00 7.25
N ASN A 128 4.01 -19.69 7.25
CA ASN A 128 2.93 -18.77 7.56
C ASN A 128 1.89 -18.68 6.41
N SER A 129 0.70 -19.19 6.68
CA SER A 129 -0.38 -19.27 5.69
C SER A 129 -0.96 -17.91 5.32
N MET A 130 -0.94 -16.95 6.25
CA MET A 130 -1.44 -15.58 6.02
C MET A 130 -0.55 -14.84 5.01
N ALA A 131 0.77 -14.83 5.22
CA ALA A 131 1.70 -14.20 4.29
C ALA A 131 1.69 -14.87 2.90
N ARG A 132 1.52 -16.20 2.85
CA ARG A 132 1.37 -16.93 1.58
C ARG A 132 0.12 -16.50 0.82
N LYS A 133 -1.02 -16.38 1.51
CA LYS A 133 -2.26 -15.90 0.91
C LYS A 133 -2.15 -14.45 0.45
N ASN A 134 -1.52 -13.59 1.24
CA ASN A 134 -1.30 -12.19 0.88
C ASN A 134 -0.40 -12.08 -0.36
N LEU A 135 0.66 -12.86 -0.44
CA LEU A 135 1.53 -12.95 -1.62
C LEU A 135 0.74 -13.35 -2.87
N GLU A 136 -0.07 -14.42 -2.78
CA GLU A 136 -0.89 -14.89 -3.90
C GLU A 136 -1.87 -13.80 -4.39
N ILE A 137 -2.50 -13.08 -3.46
CA ILE A 137 -3.40 -11.97 -3.80
C ILE A 137 -2.63 -10.86 -4.52
N ALA A 138 -1.49 -10.44 -4.01
CA ALA A 138 -0.68 -9.38 -4.61
C ALA A 138 -0.17 -9.77 -6.01
N GLU A 139 0.29 -11.02 -6.21
CA GLU A 139 0.71 -11.54 -7.52
C GLU A 139 -0.47 -11.59 -8.50
N LYS A 140 -1.66 -11.99 -8.05
CA LYS A 140 -2.90 -11.97 -8.87
C LYS A 140 -3.29 -10.55 -9.27
N ASN A 141 -3.24 -9.59 -8.34
CA ASN A 141 -3.57 -8.20 -8.58
C ASN A 141 -2.58 -7.59 -9.61
N LYS A 142 -1.27 -7.82 -9.42
CA LYS A 142 -0.23 -7.42 -10.39
C LYS A 142 -0.51 -7.99 -11.78
N GLY A 143 -0.73 -9.30 -11.87
CA GLY A 143 -1.01 -9.97 -13.13
C GLY A 143 -2.28 -9.46 -13.83
N ALA A 144 -3.30 -9.05 -13.08
CA ALA A 144 -4.50 -8.43 -13.64
C ALA A 144 -4.19 -7.05 -14.27
N ILE A 145 -3.36 -6.22 -13.59
CA ILE A 145 -2.93 -4.93 -14.12
C ILE A 145 -2.07 -5.10 -15.38
N GLU A 146 -1.12 -6.03 -15.35
CA GLU A 146 -0.26 -6.31 -16.51
C GLU A 146 -1.06 -6.80 -17.74
N LYS A 147 -2.02 -7.71 -17.53
CA LYS A 147 -2.92 -8.17 -18.59
C LYS A 147 -3.78 -7.03 -19.15
N ARG A 148 -4.27 -6.13 -18.29
CA ARG A 148 -5.00 -4.94 -18.71
C ARG A 148 -4.12 -4.04 -19.58
N ALA A 149 -2.92 -3.71 -19.11
CA ALA A 149 -1.97 -2.88 -19.83
C ALA A 149 -1.62 -3.47 -21.21
N ALA A 150 -1.32 -4.77 -21.26
CA ALA A 150 -1.00 -5.48 -22.50
C ALA A 150 -2.17 -5.47 -23.51
N ARG A 151 -3.42 -5.59 -23.03
CA ARG A 151 -4.61 -5.51 -23.92
C ARG A 151 -4.82 -4.12 -24.49
N ILE A 152 -4.65 -3.08 -23.66
CA ILE A 152 -4.74 -1.67 -24.11
C ILE A 152 -3.64 -1.41 -25.13
N GLU A 153 -2.40 -1.76 -24.82
CA GLU A 153 -1.26 -1.59 -25.73
C GLU A 153 -1.47 -2.29 -27.08
N SER A 154 -1.97 -3.53 -27.06
CA SER A 154 -2.29 -4.29 -28.27
C SER A 154 -3.35 -3.60 -29.12
N ALA A 155 -4.43 -3.10 -28.51
CA ALA A 155 -5.49 -2.39 -29.22
C ALA A 155 -4.98 -1.07 -29.82
N GLU A 156 -4.17 -0.31 -29.07
CA GLU A 156 -3.55 0.92 -29.58
C GLU A 156 -2.53 0.65 -30.69
N LYS A 157 -1.75 -0.43 -30.59
CA LYS A 157 -0.81 -0.83 -31.64
C LYS A 157 -1.55 -1.12 -32.95
N GLU A 158 -2.69 -1.81 -32.90
CA GLU A 158 -3.53 -2.04 -34.07
C GLU A 158 -4.06 -0.71 -34.64
N ALA A 159 -4.48 0.23 -33.77
CA ALA A 159 -4.95 1.54 -34.20
C ALA A 159 -3.84 2.40 -34.85
N ARG A 160 -2.60 2.26 -34.38
CA ARG A 160 -1.44 2.88 -35.04
C ARG A 160 -1.17 2.27 -36.42
N ALA A 161 -1.36 0.97 -36.57
CA ALA A 161 -1.19 0.29 -37.88
C ALA A 161 -2.32 0.60 -38.88
N LYS A 162 -3.52 0.90 -38.37
CA LYS A 162 -4.71 1.23 -39.19
C LYS A 162 -5.34 2.55 -38.74
N PRO A 163 -4.66 3.69 -38.92
CA PRO A 163 -5.00 4.94 -38.24
C PRO A 163 -6.35 5.54 -38.65
N ASN A 164 -6.91 5.15 -39.79
CA ASN A 164 -8.18 5.65 -40.32
C ASN A 164 -9.31 4.60 -40.30
N ASP A 165 -9.11 3.45 -39.70
CA ASP A 165 -10.14 2.42 -39.58
C ASP A 165 -11.08 2.71 -38.41
N PRO A 166 -12.37 3.05 -38.67
CA PRO A 166 -13.31 3.38 -37.58
C PRO A 166 -13.61 2.20 -36.65
N ARG A 167 -13.54 0.96 -37.17
CA ARG A 167 -13.77 -0.25 -36.36
C ARG A 167 -12.63 -0.50 -35.37
N VAL A 168 -11.39 -0.22 -35.80
CA VAL A 168 -10.22 -0.35 -34.92
C VAL A 168 -10.29 0.69 -33.81
N SER A 169 -10.60 1.95 -34.13
CA SER A 169 -10.79 3.00 -33.13
C SER A 169 -11.93 2.66 -32.15
N TYR A 170 -13.03 2.07 -32.63
CA TYR A 170 -14.11 1.57 -31.79
C TYR A 170 -13.65 0.45 -30.87
N ASN A 171 -12.85 -0.51 -31.34
CA ASN A 171 -12.31 -1.59 -30.52
C ASN A 171 -11.36 -1.09 -29.40
N VAL A 172 -10.59 -0.03 -29.67
CA VAL A 172 -9.80 0.63 -28.62
C VAL A 172 -10.73 1.26 -27.57
N ALA A 173 -11.78 1.97 -27.99
CA ALA A 173 -12.78 2.54 -27.09
C ALA A 173 -13.43 1.47 -26.21
N ARG A 174 -13.82 0.32 -26.79
CA ARG A 174 -14.34 -0.83 -26.05
C ARG A 174 -13.36 -1.34 -25.00
N THR A 175 -12.08 -1.43 -25.37
CA THR A 175 -11.04 -1.90 -24.46
C THR A 175 -10.91 -0.97 -23.26
N TYR A 176 -10.87 0.34 -23.47
CA TYR A 176 -10.83 1.32 -22.40
C TYR A 176 -12.09 1.30 -21.54
N ALA A 177 -13.28 1.23 -22.15
CA ALA A 177 -14.55 1.16 -21.44
C ALA A 177 -14.66 -0.09 -20.55
N PHE A 178 -14.26 -1.25 -21.09
CA PHE A 178 -14.24 -2.52 -20.33
C PHE A 178 -13.38 -2.44 -19.06
N TYR A 179 -12.30 -1.65 -19.10
CA TYR A 179 -11.43 -1.44 -17.94
C TYR A 179 -11.79 -0.18 -17.13
N GLY A 180 -12.95 0.44 -17.38
CA GLY A 180 -13.45 1.59 -16.63
C GLY A 180 -12.66 2.89 -16.84
N GLN A 181 -11.89 2.98 -17.94
CA GLN A 181 -11.16 4.20 -18.30
C GLN A 181 -12.06 5.08 -19.20
N LYS A 182 -12.97 5.77 -18.56
CA LYS A 182 -14.07 6.50 -19.18
C LYS A 182 -13.59 7.56 -20.19
N GLU A 183 -12.69 8.41 -19.78
CA GLU A 183 -12.18 9.53 -20.57
C GLU A 183 -11.55 9.03 -21.88
N SER A 184 -10.63 8.05 -21.76
CA SER A 184 -9.99 7.42 -22.92
C SER A 184 -10.99 6.69 -23.82
N ALA A 185 -11.99 6.03 -23.22
CA ALA A 185 -13.04 5.37 -23.98
C ALA A 185 -13.82 6.38 -24.85
N PHE A 186 -14.18 7.54 -24.29
CA PHE A 186 -14.88 8.60 -25.03
C PHE A 186 -14.01 9.25 -26.09
N GLU A 187 -12.73 9.48 -25.85
CA GLU A 187 -11.79 10.01 -26.85
C GLU A 187 -11.73 9.09 -28.09
N TRP A 188 -11.54 7.80 -27.85
CA TRP A 188 -11.47 6.83 -28.93
C TRP A 188 -12.82 6.60 -29.63
N LEU A 189 -13.93 6.67 -28.92
CA LEU A 189 -15.26 6.57 -29.49
C LEU A 189 -15.57 7.77 -30.41
N ASN A 190 -15.22 8.98 -29.96
CA ASN A 190 -15.31 10.20 -30.80
C ASN A 190 -14.45 10.09 -32.06
N LYS A 191 -13.23 9.55 -31.93
CA LYS A 191 -12.35 9.29 -33.05
C LYS A 191 -12.98 8.30 -34.03
N ALA A 192 -13.51 7.19 -33.55
CA ALA A 192 -14.20 6.21 -34.38
C ALA A 192 -15.36 6.84 -35.18
N ARG A 193 -16.17 7.69 -34.55
CA ARG A 193 -17.27 8.40 -35.19
C ARG A 193 -16.78 9.36 -36.26
N LYS A 194 -15.77 10.17 -35.96
CA LYS A 194 -15.17 11.10 -36.95
C LYS A 194 -14.62 10.35 -38.17
N GLN A 195 -14.18 9.11 -37.99
CA GLN A 195 -13.71 8.23 -39.07
C GLN A 195 -14.84 7.51 -39.80
N GLY A 196 -16.08 7.67 -39.38
CA GLY A 196 -17.24 7.12 -40.07
C GLY A 196 -17.80 5.83 -39.45
N TYR A 197 -17.56 5.54 -38.19
CA TYR A 197 -18.26 4.46 -37.48
C TYR A 197 -19.77 4.78 -37.41
N LYS A 198 -20.59 3.86 -37.95
CA LYS A 198 -22.04 4.07 -38.15
C LYS A 198 -22.92 3.13 -37.35
N ASP A 199 -22.37 2.07 -36.76
CA ASP A 199 -23.18 1.07 -36.03
C ASP A 199 -23.53 1.57 -34.63
N LEU A 200 -24.42 2.54 -34.55
CA LEU A 200 -24.85 3.14 -33.31
C LEU A 200 -25.80 2.25 -32.50
N GLU A 201 -26.56 1.39 -33.18
CA GLU A 201 -27.44 0.43 -32.50
C GLU A 201 -26.61 -0.60 -31.74
N TYR A 202 -25.52 -1.08 -32.33
CA TYR A 202 -24.61 -1.97 -31.62
C TYR A 202 -23.90 -1.25 -30.46
N LEU A 203 -23.51 0.00 -30.64
CA LEU A 203 -22.92 0.80 -29.56
C LEU A 203 -23.81 0.84 -28.31
N LYS A 204 -25.13 1.00 -28.47
CA LYS A 204 -26.08 1.10 -27.36
C LYS A 204 -26.18 -0.18 -26.54
N ILE A 205 -25.98 -1.34 -27.18
CA ILE A 205 -26.13 -2.65 -26.54
C ILE A 205 -24.81 -3.33 -26.21
N ASP A 206 -23.66 -2.82 -26.66
CA ASP A 206 -22.35 -3.42 -26.42
C ASP A 206 -22.06 -3.47 -24.90
N PRO A 207 -21.85 -4.68 -24.31
CA PRO A 207 -21.59 -4.85 -22.90
C PRO A 207 -20.38 -4.06 -22.37
N ALA A 208 -19.41 -3.78 -23.24
CA ALA A 208 -18.22 -3.01 -22.87
C ALA A 208 -18.54 -1.59 -22.38
N PHE A 209 -19.65 -1.00 -22.82
CA PHE A 209 -20.08 0.35 -22.43
C PHE A 209 -21.20 0.36 -21.39
N GLU A 210 -21.52 -0.77 -20.78
CA GLU A 210 -22.63 -0.88 -19.80
C GLU A 210 -22.52 0.15 -18.67
N SER A 211 -21.33 0.32 -18.11
CA SER A 211 -21.08 1.30 -17.04
C SER A 211 -21.16 2.76 -17.50
N LEU A 212 -21.15 3.03 -18.81
CA LEU A 212 -21.16 4.36 -19.39
C LEU A 212 -22.51 4.74 -19.98
N ARG A 213 -23.48 3.83 -20.08
CA ARG A 213 -24.77 4.05 -20.77
C ARG A 213 -25.56 5.23 -20.23
N ASN A 214 -25.50 5.49 -18.92
CA ASN A 214 -26.20 6.60 -18.27
C ASN A 214 -25.39 7.90 -18.25
N ASP A 215 -24.25 7.93 -18.93
CA ASP A 215 -23.42 9.11 -19.02
C ASP A 215 -23.91 10.03 -20.14
N PRO A 216 -24.11 11.35 -19.87
CA PRO A 216 -24.59 12.29 -20.88
C PRO A 216 -23.71 12.36 -22.13
N ASP A 217 -22.39 12.12 -21.98
CA ASP A 217 -21.48 12.12 -23.11
C ASP A 217 -21.67 10.86 -23.97
N PHE A 218 -21.95 9.72 -23.33
CA PHE A 218 -22.29 8.50 -24.06
C PHE A 218 -23.62 8.66 -24.81
N GLU A 219 -24.64 9.20 -24.17
CA GLU A 219 -25.95 9.44 -24.79
C GLU A 219 -25.85 10.33 -26.02
N ARG A 220 -25.06 11.40 -25.95
CA ARG A 220 -24.79 12.27 -27.12
C ARG A 220 -24.07 11.57 -28.27
N LEU A 221 -23.20 10.61 -27.92
CA LEU A 221 -22.47 9.83 -28.90
C LEU A 221 -23.32 8.73 -29.54
N ALA A 222 -24.22 8.14 -28.78
CA ALA A 222 -25.08 7.06 -29.22
C ALA A 222 -26.35 7.54 -29.94
N ASN A 223 -26.77 8.82 -29.71
CA ASN A 223 -27.97 9.43 -30.29
C ASN A 223 -27.59 10.81 -30.87
N PRO A 224 -26.92 10.90 -32.03
CA PRO A 224 -26.47 12.13 -32.67
C PRO A 224 -27.61 12.98 -33.26
#